data_a00e2a38d4fbe9e64ada923887ef70e9
#
_entry.id   a00e2a38d4fbe9e64ada923887ef70e9
#
_cell.length_a   1.000
_cell.length_b   1.000
_cell.length_c   1.000
_cell.angle_alpha   90.00
_cell.angle_beta   90.00
_cell.angle_gamma   90.00
#
_symmetry.space_group_name_H-M   'P 1'
#
loop_
_entity.id
_entity.type
_entity.pdbx_description
1 polymer ?
#
loop_
_entity_poly.entity_id
_entity_poly.type
_entity_poly.pdbx_seq_one_letter_code
_entity_poly.pdbx_strand_id
1 'polypeptide(L)'
;MPALRRPSRSRWLVYLLRCSDGSLYTGITNDLPKRLKAHAAGKASKYTRSRLPVKLAYTEPQRSKSAALKREVAIKRLRRAEKDRLLAKR
;
A
#
# COMPACT_ATOMS: atom_id res chain seq x y z
N MET A 1 -5.19 4.50 28.76
CA MET A 1 -4.95 4.14 28.20
C MET A 1 -5.21 4.17 27.55
N PRO A 2 -4.88 4.14 27.37
CA PRO A 2 -4.92 4.06 26.48
C PRO A 2 -4.89 3.72 25.70
N ALA A 3 -4.83 3.51 25.43
CA ALA A 3 -4.74 3.13 24.67
C ALA A 3 -4.90 2.94 24.04
N LEU A 4 -4.88 2.94 24.09
CA LEU A 4 -5.04 2.68 23.44
C LEU A 4 -5.57 2.85 22.56
N ARG A 5 -5.60 2.93 22.11
CA ARG A 5 -6.02 3.06 21.20
C ARG A 5 -5.76 2.43 20.22
N ARG A 6 -6.34 1.72 19.56
CA ARG A 6 -6.14 1.19 18.55
C ARG A 6 -6.26 2.02 17.54
N PRO A 7 -5.40 2.41 17.13
CA PRO A 7 -5.37 3.42 16.21
C PRO A 7 -5.87 3.02 14.91
N SER A 8 -5.54 1.94 14.49
CA SER A 8 -5.78 1.66 13.15
C SER A 8 -7.11 1.18 12.79
N ARG A 9 -7.96 0.99 13.76
CA ARG A 9 -9.18 0.56 13.47
C ARG A 9 -9.87 1.30 12.43
N SER A 10 -9.81 2.52 12.32
CA SER A 10 -10.49 3.24 11.31
C SER A 10 -9.55 3.97 10.39
N ARG A 11 -8.27 3.66 10.46
CA ARG A 11 -7.34 4.28 9.64
C ARG A 11 -7.08 3.49 8.43
N TRP A 12 -7.36 4.02 7.29
CA TRP A 12 -7.06 3.38 6.02
C TRP A 12 -5.84 4.01 5.39
N LEU A 13 -5.07 3.20 4.68
CA LEU A 13 -3.88 3.65 3.99
C LEU A 13 -3.92 3.17 2.56
N VAL A 14 -3.34 3.98 1.68
CA VAL A 14 -2.93 3.51 0.37
C VAL A 14 -1.45 3.23 0.50
N TYR A 15 -0.98 2.14 -0.06
CA TYR A 15 0.44 1.81 -0.01
C TYR A 15 0.93 1.36 -1.37
N LEU A 16 2.21 1.57 -1.62
CA LEU A 16 2.85 1.07 -2.81
C LEU A 16 4.00 0.17 -2.42
N LEU A 17 4.12 -0.94 -3.10
CA LEU A 17 5.21 -1.89 -2.89
C LEU A 17 6.07 -1.92 -4.14
N ARG A 18 7.39 -1.95 -3.94
CA ARG A 18 8.31 -2.15 -5.04
C ARG A 18 8.59 -3.64 -5.13
N CYS A 19 8.31 -4.22 -6.26
CA CYS A 19 8.48 -5.64 -6.48
C CYS A 19 9.88 -5.98 -6.96
N SER A 20 10.22 -7.26 -6.94
CA SER A 20 11.57 -7.69 -7.34
C SER A 20 11.92 -7.34 -8.79
N ASP A 21 10.90 -7.23 -9.63
CA ASP A 21 11.12 -6.88 -11.03
C ASP A 21 11.13 -5.36 -11.26
N GLY A 22 11.08 -4.58 -10.18
CA GLY A 22 11.09 -3.13 -10.28
C GLY A 22 9.72 -2.49 -10.46
N SER A 23 8.68 -3.30 -10.64
CA SER A 23 7.34 -2.74 -10.82
C SER A 23 6.79 -2.27 -9.48
N LEU A 24 5.73 -1.49 -9.53
CA LEU A 24 5.07 -0.97 -8.34
C LEU A 24 3.65 -1.51 -8.24
N TYR A 25 3.30 -1.98 -7.05
CA TYR A 25 1.96 -2.48 -6.78
C TYR A 25 1.27 -1.51 -5.82
N THR A 26 0.03 -1.15 -6.11
CA THR A 26 -0.75 -0.24 -5.27
C THR A 26 -1.88 -0.99 -4.60
N GLY A 27 -2.04 -0.80 -3.30
CA GLY A 27 -3.12 -1.45 -2.56
C GLY A 27 -3.62 -0.57 -1.45
N ILE A 28 -4.66 -1.03 -0.76
CA ILE A 28 -5.19 -0.34 0.42
C ILE A 28 -5.28 -1.33 1.57
N THR A 29 -5.19 -0.82 2.78
CA THR A 29 -5.35 -1.65 3.96
C THR A 29 -5.65 -0.77 5.17
N ASN A 30 -6.25 -1.38 6.19
CA ASN A 30 -6.39 -0.73 7.47
C ASN A 30 -5.50 -1.43 8.50
N ASP A 31 -4.64 -2.31 8.06
CA ASP A 31 -3.69 -2.99 8.95
C ASP A 31 -2.43 -3.29 8.15
N LEU A 32 -1.55 -2.31 8.06
CA LEU A 32 -0.38 -2.42 7.22
C LEU A 32 0.57 -3.56 7.62
N PRO A 33 0.91 -3.73 8.90
CA PRO A 33 1.82 -4.83 9.25
C PRO A 33 1.29 -6.19 8.83
N LYS A 34 0.00 -6.42 9.05
CA LYS A 34 -0.61 -7.67 8.68
C LYS A 34 -0.61 -7.86 7.16
N ARG A 35 -0.92 -6.81 6.43
CA ARG A 35 -0.95 -6.88 4.97
C ARG A 35 0.44 -7.13 4.40
N LEU A 36 1.47 -6.50 4.98
CA LEU A 36 2.83 -6.72 4.51
C LEU A 36 3.27 -8.17 4.74
N LYS A 37 2.86 -8.75 5.86
CA LYS A 37 3.15 -10.15 6.11
C LYS A 37 2.47 -11.05 5.09
N ALA A 38 1.23 -10.73 4.74
CA ALA A 38 0.51 -11.51 3.75
C ALA A 38 1.18 -11.43 2.39
N HIS A 39 1.66 -10.24 2.00
CA HIS A 39 2.38 -10.09 0.73
C HIS A 39 3.67 -10.91 0.76
N ALA A 40 4.42 -10.84 1.85
CA ALA A 40 5.68 -11.56 1.96
C ALA A 40 5.46 -13.07 1.88
N ALA A 41 4.33 -13.54 2.37
CA ALA A 41 4.00 -14.96 2.34
C ALA A 41 3.39 -15.40 1.01
N GLY A 42 3.21 -14.46 0.08
CA GLY A 42 2.63 -14.79 -1.22
C GLY A 42 1.13 -14.99 -1.17
N LYS A 43 0.47 -14.46 -0.16
CA LYS A 43 -0.96 -14.67 0.03
C LYS A 43 -1.85 -13.46 -0.15
N ALA A 44 -1.29 -12.32 -0.47
CA ALA A 44 -2.08 -11.10 -0.56
C ALA A 44 -2.58 -10.80 -1.96
N SER A 45 -1.81 -11.07 -2.97
CA SER A 45 -2.24 -10.80 -4.33
C SER A 45 -1.47 -11.67 -5.31
N LYS A 46 -2.12 -11.96 -6.43
CA LYS A 46 -1.48 -12.75 -7.47
C LYS A 46 -0.31 -11.98 -8.08
N TYR A 47 -0.49 -10.68 -8.21
CA TYR A 47 0.54 -9.84 -8.82
C TYR A 47 1.84 -9.91 -8.02
N THR A 48 1.76 -9.68 -6.71
CA THR A 48 2.96 -9.63 -5.90
C THR A 48 3.52 -11.01 -5.63
N ARG A 49 2.65 -12.01 -5.60
CA ARG A 49 3.08 -13.39 -5.33
C ARG A 49 4.17 -13.88 -6.27
N SER A 50 4.09 -13.50 -7.53
CA SER A 50 5.07 -13.92 -8.51
C SER A 50 6.24 -12.95 -8.65
N ARG A 51 6.29 -11.91 -7.80
CA ARG A 51 7.32 -10.88 -7.89
C ARG A 51 7.98 -10.59 -6.55
N LEU A 52 8.05 -11.60 -5.71
CA LEU A 52 8.69 -11.46 -4.41
C LEU A 52 10.20 -11.42 -4.58
N PRO A 53 10.92 -10.80 -3.70
CA PRO A 53 10.43 -10.10 -2.52
C PRO A 53 9.90 -8.71 -2.89
N VAL A 54 8.99 -8.22 -2.05
CA VAL A 54 8.46 -6.87 -2.24
C VAL A 54 8.87 -6.02 -1.05
N LYS A 55 9.00 -4.72 -1.29
CA LYS A 55 9.36 -3.78 -0.23
C LYS A 55 8.39 -2.63 -0.21
N LEU A 56 8.09 -2.17 1.00
CA LEU A 56 7.22 -1.01 1.14
C LEU A 56 7.95 0.22 0.62
N ALA A 57 7.33 0.92 -0.32
CA ALA A 57 7.93 2.10 -0.93
C ALA A 57 7.21 3.40 -0.56
N TYR A 58 5.94 3.32 -0.17
CA TYR A 58 5.18 4.54 0.08
C TYR A 58 3.89 4.22 0.82
N THR A 59 3.48 5.11 1.71
CA THR A 59 2.17 5.02 2.35
C THR A 59 1.53 6.39 2.38
N GLU A 60 0.22 6.40 2.36
CA GLU A 60 -0.54 7.64 2.38
C GLU A 60 -1.81 7.40 3.19
N PRO A 61 -2.01 8.08 4.31
CA PRO A 61 -3.20 7.86 5.12
C PRO A 61 -4.43 8.45 4.46
N GLN A 62 -5.56 7.80 4.67
CA GLN A 62 -6.83 8.24 4.14
C GLN A 62 -7.85 8.23 5.26
N ARG A 63 -8.85 9.08 5.15
CA ARG A 63 -9.85 9.19 6.21
C ARG A 63 -10.85 8.05 6.24
N SER A 64 -10.99 7.31 5.17
CA SER A 64 -11.99 6.24 5.11
C SER A 64 -11.59 5.23 4.06
N LYS A 65 -12.28 4.09 4.07
CA LYS A 65 -12.05 3.08 3.03
C LYS A 65 -12.44 3.63 1.67
N SER A 66 -13.54 4.37 1.62
CA SER A 66 -14.00 4.95 0.36
C SER A 66 -12.96 5.89 -0.23
N ALA A 67 -12.38 6.75 0.62
CA ALA A 67 -11.33 7.65 0.16
C ALA A 67 -10.10 6.88 -0.31
N ALA A 68 -9.76 5.80 0.40
CA ALA A 68 -8.61 4.98 0.03
C ALA A 68 -8.82 4.31 -1.33
N LEU A 69 -10.04 3.82 -1.58
CA LEU A 69 -10.35 3.18 -2.85
C LEU A 69 -10.24 4.17 -4.00
N LYS A 70 -10.75 5.38 -3.80
CA LYS A 70 -10.68 6.39 -4.84
C LYS A 70 -9.23 6.76 -5.13
N ARG A 71 -8.44 6.88 -4.07
CA ARG A 71 -7.05 7.24 -4.24
C ARG A 71 -6.27 6.12 -4.91
N GLU A 72 -6.58 4.87 -4.57
CA GLU A 72 -5.95 3.73 -5.20
C GLU A 72 -6.16 3.75 -6.71
N VAL A 73 -7.40 4.00 -7.14
CA VAL A 73 -7.70 4.08 -8.56
C VAL A 73 -6.91 5.21 -9.22
N ALA A 74 -6.86 6.36 -8.56
CA ALA A 74 -6.14 7.51 -9.11
C ALA A 74 -4.66 7.21 -9.28
N ILE A 75 -4.05 6.58 -8.28
CA ILE A 75 -2.63 6.26 -8.34
C ILE A 75 -2.35 5.20 -9.40
N LYS A 76 -3.23 4.22 -9.53
CA LYS A 76 -3.04 3.19 -10.54
C LYS A 76 -3.07 3.74 -11.96
N ARG A 77 -3.71 4.87 -12.15
CA ARG A 77 -3.78 5.50 -13.46
C ARG A 77 -2.60 6.39 -13.78
N LEU A 78 -1.76 6.66 -12.79
CA LEU A 78 -0.58 7.48 -13.03
C LEU A 78 0.42 6.72 -13.89
N ARG A 79 1.19 7.46 -14.68
CA ARG A 79 2.26 6.85 -15.43
C ARG A 79 3.41 6.59 -14.48
N ARG A 80 4.34 5.74 -14.89
CA ARG A 80 5.45 5.36 -14.00
C ARG A 80 6.23 6.56 -13.51
N ALA A 81 6.51 7.53 -14.38
CA ALA A 81 7.25 8.71 -13.96
C ALA A 81 6.53 9.49 -12.88
N GLU A 82 5.20 9.53 -12.97
CA GLU A 82 4.40 10.22 -11.97
C GLU A 82 4.39 9.47 -10.65
N LYS A 83 4.35 8.15 -10.71
CA LYS A 83 4.44 7.34 -9.50
C LYS A 83 5.80 7.52 -8.83
N ASP A 84 6.85 7.57 -9.63
CA ASP A 84 8.19 7.77 -9.08
C ASP A 84 8.30 9.12 -8.39
N ARG A 85 7.66 10.14 -8.93
CA ARG A 85 7.67 11.44 -8.27
C ARG A 85 6.90 11.41 -6.96
N LEU A 86 5.81 10.64 -6.92
CA LEU A 86 5.05 10.49 -5.70
C LEU A 86 5.91 9.85 -4.60
N LEU A 87 6.66 8.81 -4.97
CA LEU A 87 7.55 8.15 -4.02
C LEU A 87 8.64 9.10 -3.53
N ALA A 88 9.12 9.97 -4.39
CA ALA A 88 10.19 10.88 -4.02
C ALA A 88 9.75 11.98 -3.07
N LYS A 89 8.46 12.22 -2.99
CA LYS A 89 7.97 13.26 -2.11
C LYS A 89 7.98 12.93 -0.64
N ARG A 90 8.10 11.70 -0.28
CA ARG A 90 8.06 11.36 1.12
C ARG A 90 9.19 11.95 1.85
#